data_c8cc587ff269df4016aef508cde0f227
#
_entry.id   c8cc587ff269df4016aef508cde0f227
#
_cell.length_a   1.000
_cell.length_b   1.000
_cell.length_c   1.000
_cell.angle_alpha   90.00
_cell.angle_beta   90.00
_cell.angle_gamma   90.00
#
_symmetry.space_group_name_H-M   'P 1'
#
loop_
_entity.id
_entity.type
_entity.pdbx_description
1 polymer ?
#
loop_
_entity_poly.entity_id
_entity_poly.type
_entity_poly.pdbx_seq_one_letter_code
_entity_poly.pdbx_strand_id
1 'polypeptide(L)'
;MSKLKKAEEFVNVHRVKKEQFPAFHVTPPCGWMNDPNGFSSYHGKIHLFYQFHPYNEAWGPMHWGHSETTDFVKWTELPIALAPDQSYDDAGCFSGSAIETEKGHLLVYTGVTEQEENGVKNVYQDQCLAIGNGETYTKLAQNPVVTGDMMPEHFSREHFRDPKIWKEEDGYYMVVGNKTDDGKPHVVLFHSEDAISWEYVSVLAKDDTGMLGTMWECPDFFCLDGAYVLITSPQNLSADEEFHNGNNSVYYMGSYDKNQHMFHYDAVYSLDDGLDFYAPQTMLADDGRRIMIAWMQSWDSNIRPEGQKWSGMMILPRELKVKDGKILQSPVREIENYHRNGVRYEKQEVQGTCRFDGIKGRVLDMTVEIAGGNFREFTISVAQNEQFHTDFSILQHKNRIEIDRTYSGMVRDANAIRRVKVKSPCKKWKLRIILDKYSMEVFLNDGQQVFSTTFYTSLEADQISFACDGKAIVNLEKYDIVVA
;
A
#
# COMPACT_ATOMS: atom_id res chain seq x y z
N MET A 1 14.36 -9.65 30.12
CA MET A 1 13.83 -10.10 28.81
C MET A 1 13.71 -8.87 27.94
N SER A 2 14.28 -8.88 26.71
CA SER A 2 14.18 -7.75 25.78
C SER A 2 12.74 -7.51 25.34
N LYS A 3 12.41 -6.28 24.90
CA LYS A 3 11.06 -5.97 24.34
C LYS A 3 10.76 -6.87 23.14
N LEU A 4 11.74 -7.13 22.25
CA LEU A 4 11.61 -8.04 21.11
C LEU A 4 11.14 -9.44 21.55
N LYS A 5 11.84 -10.06 22.49
CA LYS A 5 11.49 -11.39 22.99
C LYS A 5 10.10 -11.42 23.65
N LYS A 6 9.70 -10.36 24.36
CA LYS A 6 8.35 -10.24 24.94
C LYS A 6 7.27 -10.18 23.84
N ALA A 7 7.54 -9.44 22.77
CA ALA A 7 6.61 -9.33 21.62
C ALA A 7 6.45 -10.69 20.93
N GLU A 8 7.52 -11.43 20.68
CA GLU A 8 7.47 -12.77 20.09
C GLU A 8 6.72 -13.78 20.97
N GLU A 9 6.97 -13.77 22.27
CA GLU A 9 6.23 -14.63 23.21
C GLU A 9 4.74 -14.29 23.22
N PHE A 10 4.39 -12.99 23.18
CA PHE A 10 2.99 -12.56 23.10
C PHE A 10 2.32 -13.05 21.82
N VAL A 11 2.96 -12.84 20.66
CA VAL A 11 2.47 -13.30 19.35
C VAL A 11 2.24 -14.80 19.35
N ASN A 12 3.18 -15.60 19.86
CA ASN A 12 3.07 -17.05 19.91
C ASN A 12 1.85 -17.53 20.72
N VAL A 13 1.49 -16.81 21.79
CA VAL A 13 0.31 -17.14 22.63
C VAL A 13 -0.99 -16.65 22.01
N HIS A 14 -0.98 -15.49 21.34
CA HIS A 14 -2.19 -14.81 20.83
C HIS A 14 -2.40 -14.93 19.33
N ARG A 15 -1.61 -15.75 18.65
CA ARG A 15 -1.71 -16.01 17.22
C ARG A 15 -3.12 -16.40 16.80
N VAL A 16 -3.63 -15.70 15.79
CA VAL A 16 -4.94 -15.98 15.20
C VAL A 16 -4.86 -17.23 14.32
N LYS A 17 -5.95 -17.98 14.24
CA LYS A 17 -6.02 -19.20 13.41
C LYS A 17 -5.98 -18.83 11.92
N LYS A 18 -5.25 -19.63 11.13
CA LYS A 18 -5.02 -19.40 9.67
C LYS A 18 -6.34 -19.24 8.89
N GLU A 19 -7.40 -19.92 9.27
CA GLU A 19 -8.71 -19.88 8.58
C GLU A 19 -9.38 -18.49 8.65
N GLN A 20 -9.01 -17.68 9.65
CA GLN A 20 -9.55 -16.33 9.85
C GLN A 20 -8.79 -15.26 9.04
N PHE A 21 -7.68 -15.62 8.41
CA PHE A 21 -6.93 -14.70 7.56
C PHE A 21 -7.41 -14.73 6.11
N PRO A 22 -7.12 -13.70 5.31
CA PRO A 22 -7.16 -13.76 3.85
C PRO A 22 -6.41 -14.99 3.32
N ALA A 23 -6.67 -15.37 2.08
CA ALA A 23 -6.04 -16.54 1.50
C ALA A 23 -4.60 -16.27 1.04
N PHE A 24 -4.32 -15.05 0.59
CA PHE A 24 -3.01 -14.67 0.04
C PHE A 24 -2.54 -13.24 0.38
N HIS A 25 -3.38 -12.39 0.96
CA HIS A 25 -2.92 -11.08 1.44
C HIS A 25 -2.17 -11.22 2.76
N VAL A 26 -1.06 -10.48 2.90
CA VAL A 26 -0.29 -10.47 4.14
C VAL A 26 -1.07 -9.74 5.23
N THR A 27 -1.12 -10.36 6.40
CA THR A 27 -1.75 -9.83 7.62
C THR A 27 -0.81 -9.99 8.81
N PRO A 28 -1.00 -9.22 9.89
CA PRO A 28 -0.26 -9.50 11.11
C PRO A 28 -0.77 -10.82 11.75
N PRO A 29 0.09 -11.55 12.47
CA PRO A 29 -0.31 -12.80 13.15
C PRO A 29 -1.33 -12.58 14.29
N CYS A 30 -1.40 -11.38 14.83
CA CYS A 30 -2.37 -10.80 15.75
C CYS A 30 -2.13 -9.30 15.83
N GLY A 31 -3.00 -8.55 16.52
CA GLY A 31 -2.77 -7.12 16.75
C GLY A 31 -2.98 -6.25 15.52
N TRP A 32 -2.18 -5.21 15.37
CA TRP A 32 -2.32 -4.17 14.34
C TRP A 32 -1.20 -4.21 13.31
N MET A 33 -1.53 -3.94 12.04
CA MET A 33 -0.60 -3.68 10.94
C MET A 33 -1.03 -2.41 10.19
N ASN A 34 -0.05 -1.59 9.78
CA ASN A 34 -0.23 -0.53 8.78
C ASN A 34 0.89 -0.60 7.71
N ASP A 35 1.67 0.43 7.49
CA ASP A 35 2.59 0.61 6.38
C ASP A 35 3.49 -0.60 6.08
N PRO A 36 3.66 -0.98 4.81
CA PRO A 36 4.75 -1.86 4.40
C PRO A 36 6.10 -1.16 4.61
N ASN A 37 7.08 -1.91 5.06
CA ASN A 37 8.44 -1.46 5.31
C ASN A 37 9.44 -2.40 4.66
N GLY A 38 10.62 -1.91 4.34
CA GLY A 38 11.74 -2.74 3.95
C GLY A 38 11.47 -3.71 2.80
N PHE A 39 10.51 -3.36 1.89
CA PHE A 39 10.16 -4.22 0.76
C PHE A 39 11.34 -4.30 -0.21
N SER A 40 12.02 -5.46 -0.25
CA SER A 40 13.32 -5.62 -0.89
C SER A 40 13.63 -7.07 -1.24
N SER A 41 14.58 -7.27 -2.16
CA SER A 41 15.20 -8.57 -2.41
C SER A 41 16.43 -8.73 -1.52
N TYR A 42 16.64 -9.92 -0.97
CA TYR A 42 17.84 -10.30 -0.25
C TYR A 42 18.10 -11.79 -0.43
N HIS A 43 19.29 -12.15 -0.98
CA HIS A 43 19.68 -13.53 -1.28
C HIS A 43 18.63 -14.32 -2.08
N GLY A 44 18.01 -13.67 -3.07
CA GLY A 44 17.02 -14.30 -3.96
C GLY A 44 15.65 -14.54 -3.31
N LYS A 45 15.41 -14.03 -2.13
CA LYS A 45 14.10 -13.97 -1.48
C LYS A 45 13.60 -12.54 -1.41
N ILE A 46 12.31 -12.38 -1.43
CA ILE A 46 11.63 -11.10 -1.30
C ILE A 46 11.19 -10.97 0.14
N HIS A 47 11.63 -9.92 0.79
CA HIS A 47 11.31 -9.60 2.16
C HIS A 47 10.32 -8.44 2.23
N LEU A 48 9.34 -8.57 3.11
CA LEU A 48 8.39 -7.54 3.47
C LEU A 48 8.38 -7.40 4.98
N PHE A 49 8.71 -6.22 5.44
CA PHE A 49 8.45 -5.81 6.82
C PHE A 49 7.19 -4.95 6.85
N TYR A 50 6.67 -4.72 8.03
CA TYR A 50 5.50 -3.86 8.21
C TYR A 50 5.44 -3.27 9.60
N GLN A 51 4.82 -2.10 9.71
CA GLN A 51 4.48 -1.51 10.99
C GLN A 51 3.59 -2.46 11.78
N PHE A 52 3.99 -2.81 12.99
CA PHE A 52 3.34 -3.87 13.77
C PHE A 52 3.20 -3.49 15.26
N HIS A 53 1.96 -3.52 15.76
CA HIS A 53 1.70 -3.44 17.19
C HIS A 53 1.10 -4.78 17.65
N PRO A 54 1.91 -5.67 18.28
CA PRO A 54 1.48 -7.04 18.61
C PRO A 54 0.41 -7.12 19.70
N TYR A 55 0.36 -6.14 20.60
CA TYR A 55 -0.39 -6.24 21.86
C TYR A 55 -1.86 -5.79 21.75
N ASN A 56 -2.24 -5.12 20.68
CA ASN A 56 -3.57 -4.56 20.50
C ASN A 56 -3.90 -4.44 19.01
N GLU A 57 -5.18 -4.55 18.67
CA GLU A 57 -5.69 -4.38 17.30
C GLU A 57 -5.89 -2.90 16.91
N ALA A 58 -5.24 -1.98 17.62
CA ALA A 58 -5.16 -0.55 17.33
C ALA A 58 -3.69 -0.11 17.25
N TRP A 59 -3.45 1.02 16.62
CA TRP A 59 -2.11 1.62 16.56
C TRP A 59 -1.52 1.84 17.96
N GLY A 60 -0.24 1.64 18.11
CA GLY A 60 0.50 1.77 19.38
C GLY A 60 2.02 1.80 19.14
N PRO A 61 2.85 1.54 20.16
CA PRO A 61 4.31 1.51 19.98
C PRO A 61 4.74 0.48 18.94
N MET A 62 5.19 0.99 17.78
CA MET A 62 5.46 0.19 16.61
C MET A 62 6.70 -0.68 16.73
N HIS A 63 6.54 -1.93 16.33
CA HIS A 63 7.58 -2.90 15.99
C HIS A 63 7.63 -3.05 14.47
N TRP A 64 8.59 -3.81 13.94
CA TRP A 64 8.55 -4.29 12.57
C TRP A 64 8.26 -5.79 12.57
N GLY A 65 7.05 -6.17 12.09
CA GLY A 65 6.75 -7.54 11.69
C GLY A 65 7.49 -7.88 10.41
N HIS A 66 7.60 -9.18 10.06
CA HIS A 66 8.42 -9.63 8.96
C HIS A 66 7.83 -10.85 8.26
N SER A 67 7.85 -10.84 6.94
CA SER A 67 7.48 -11.97 6.08
C SER A 67 8.39 -12.08 4.88
N GLU A 68 8.54 -13.27 4.32
CA GLU A 68 9.29 -13.52 3.08
C GLU A 68 8.47 -14.31 2.06
N THR A 69 8.83 -14.18 0.79
CA THR A 69 8.26 -14.94 -0.32
C THR A 69 9.28 -15.15 -1.45
N THR A 70 8.99 -16.07 -2.35
CA THR A 70 9.72 -16.26 -3.62
C THR A 70 8.87 -15.98 -4.84
N ASP A 71 7.57 -15.66 -4.64
CA ASP A 71 6.61 -15.52 -5.74
C ASP A 71 5.57 -14.38 -5.54
N PHE A 72 5.76 -13.51 -4.55
CA PHE A 72 4.86 -12.39 -4.21
C PHE A 72 3.44 -12.78 -3.78
N VAL A 73 3.07 -14.05 -3.78
CA VAL A 73 1.71 -14.54 -3.49
C VAL A 73 1.67 -15.38 -2.23
N LYS A 74 2.59 -16.34 -2.10
CA LYS A 74 2.67 -17.20 -0.91
C LYS A 74 3.73 -16.67 0.03
N TRP A 75 3.28 -16.13 1.16
CA TRP A 75 4.14 -15.52 2.16
C TRP A 75 4.38 -16.46 3.36
N THR A 76 5.59 -16.41 3.87
CA THR A 76 6.00 -17.09 5.11
C THR A 76 6.34 -16.04 6.14
N GLU A 77 5.70 -16.10 7.30
CA GLU A 77 6.02 -15.23 8.43
C GLU A 77 7.38 -15.59 9.02
N LEU A 78 8.14 -14.58 9.36
CA LEU A 78 9.45 -14.65 10.02
C LEU A 78 9.39 -13.98 11.40
N PRO A 79 10.43 -14.14 12.24
CA PRO A 79 10.50 -13.46 13.54
C PRO A 79 10.36 -11.94 13.40
N ILE A 80 9.87 -11.28 14.46
CA ILE A 80 9.80 -9.81 14.55
C ILE A 80 11.19 -9.24 14.36
N ALA A 81 11.36 -8.33 13.39
CA ALA A 81 12.68 -7.79 13.05
C ALA A 81 13.15 -6.71 14.02
N LEU A 82 12.27 -5.78 14.42
CA LEU A 82 12.60 -4.66 15.30
C LEU A 82 11.55 -4.49 16.41
N ALA A 83 12.02 -4.11 17.61
CA ALA A 83 11.19 -3.67 18.72
C ALA A 83 11.67 -2.30 19.22
N PRO A 84 10.82 -1.44 19.78
CA PRO A 84 11.22 -0.11 20.29
C PRO A 84 11.94 -0.25 21.64
N ASP A 85 13.19 -0.70 21.64
CA ASP A 85 13.94 -1.13 22.82
C ASP A 85 15.24 -0.33 23.11
N GLN A 86 15.50 0.70 22.33
CA GLN A 86 16.62 1.63 22.52
C GLN A 86 16.13 3.03 22.91
N SER A 87 16.99 3.83 23.52
CA SER A 87 16.65 5.19 23.96
C SER A 87 16.33 6.16 22.82
N TYR A 88 16.72 5.84 21.60
CA TYR A 88 16.46 6.62 20.40
C TYR A 88 15.23 6.13 19.60
N ASP A 89 14.54 5.10 20.08
CA ASP A 89 13.33 4.57 19.45
C ASP A 89 12.30 4.03 20.45
N ASP A 90 12.36 4.44 21.70
CA ASP A 90 11.56 3.88 22.79
C ASP A 90 10.04 4.16 22.67
N ALA A 91 9.65 5.15 21.85
CA ALA A 91 8.27 5.44 21.49
C ALA A 91 7.80 4.67 20.23
N GLY A 92 8.72 4.17 19.39
CA GLY A 92 8.38 3.36 18.22
C GLY A 92 9.50 3.22 17.21
N CYS A 93 9.52 2.07 16.52
CA CYS A 93 10.25 1.88 15.26
C CYS A 93 9.29 2.17 14.10
N PHE A 94 9.31 3.42 13.60
CA PHE A 94 8.40 3.83 12.53
C PHE A 94 8.89 3.37 11.16
N SER A 95 8.15 3.74 10.11
CA SER A 95 8.34 3.24 8.75
C SER A 95 9.73 3.52 8.18
N GLY A 96 10.09 2.74 7.18
CA GLY A 96 11.37 2.82 6.50
C GLY A 96 11.53 1.73 5.45
N SER A 97 12.75 1.53 4.99
CA SER A 97 13.08 0.68 3.85
C SER A 97 14.23 -0.28 4.14
N ALA A 98 14.60 -1.11 3.16
CA ALA A 98 15.72 -2.01 3.26
C ALA A 98 16.47 -2.12 1.93
N ILE A 99 17.73 -2.54 2.02
CA ILE A 99 18.58 -2.81 0.87
C ILE A 99 19.61 -3.90 1.18
N GLU A 100 19.93 -4.71 0.18
CA GLU A 100 21.06 -5.63 0.26
C GLU A 100 22.39 -4.87 0.16
N THR A 101 23.32 -5.14 1.05
CA THR A 101 24.69 -4.60 1.07
C THR A 101 25.70 -5.73 1.21
N GLU A 102 26.98 -5.44 0.99
CA GLU A 102 28.07 -6.40 1.24
C GLU A 102 28.15 -6.83 2.71
N LYS A 103 27.62 -6.02 3.63
CA LYS A 103 27.63 -6.31 5.07
C LYS A 103 26.41 -7.12 5.53
N GLY A 104 25.38 -7.29 4.67
CA GLY A 104 24.14 -7.98 4.98
C GLY A 104 22.89 -7.19 4.52
N HIS A 105 21.74 -7.62 4.97
CA HIS A 105 20.46 -6.95 4.73
C HIS A 105 20.34 -5.74 5.66
N LEU A 106 20.45 -4.54 5.12
CA LEU A 106 20.40 -3.28 5.88
C LEU A 106 18.97 -2.76 5.91
N LEU A 107 18.43 -2.56 7.12
CA LEU A 107 17.17 -1.87 7.37
C LEU A 107 17.47 -0.42 7.73
N VAL A 108 16.73 0.51 7.15
CA VAL A 108 16.74 1.93 7.51
C VAL A 108 15.33 2.28 7.98
N TYR A 109 15.21 2.78 9.21
CA TYR A 109 13.92 3.04 9.84
C TYR A 109 13.93 4.34 10.64
N THR A 110 12.77 4.86 10.95
CA THR A 110 12.63 6.04 11.81
C THR A 110 12.50 5.61 13.26
N GLY A 111 13.48 5.97 14.08
CA GLY A 111 13.40 5.87 15.53
C GLY A 111 12.64 7.06 16.10
N VAL A 112 11.66 6.82 16.96
CA VAL A 112 10.82 7.86 17.57
C VAL A 112 11.07 7.91 19.06
N THR A 113 11.29 9.13 19.56
CA THR A 113 11.38 9.42 20.99
C THR A 113 10.42 10.53 21.40
N GLU A 114 10.00 10.50 22.63
CA GLU A 114 9.16 11.53 23.25
C GLU A 114 9.88 12.11 24.44
N GLN A 115 10.06 13.42 24.46
CA GLN A 115 10.73 14.13 25.56
C GLN A 115 9.79 15.21 26.13
N GLU A 116 9.69 15.29 27.42
CA GLU A 116 8.91 16.33 28.10
C GLU A 116 9.83 17.47 28.50
N GLU A 117 9.67 18.64 27.91
CA GLU A 117 10.40 19.85 28.22
C GLU A 117 9.43 20.97 28.63
N ASN A 118 9.58 21.48 29.85
CA ASN A 118 8.72 22.56 30.38
C ASN A 118 7.21 22.25 30.34
N GLY A 119 6.81 20.99 30.47
CA GLY A 119 5.41 20.54 30.40
C GLY A 119 4.86 20.44 28.97
N VAL A 120 5.72 20.56 27.96
CA VAL A 120 5.39 20.31 26.55
C VAL A 120 6.03 18.99 26.12
N LYS A 121 5.24 18.14 25.53
CA LYS A 121 5.70 16.87 24.95
C LYS A 121 6.23 17.12 23.54
N ASN A 122 7.52 16.98 23.34
CA ASN A 122 8.17 17.06 22.04
C ASN A 122 8.39 15.66 21.49
N VAL A 123 8.15 15.49 20.20
CA VAL A 123 8.41 14.23 19.47
C VAL A 123 9.61 14.47 18.57
N TYR A 124 10.57 13.55 18.61
CA TYR A 124 11.73 13.58 17.72
C TYR A 124 11.73 12.32 16.86
N GLN A 125 12.02 12.53 15.58
CA GLN A 125 12.06 11.47 14.57
C GLN A 125 13.42 11.53 13.88
N ASP A 126 14.23 10.49 14.12
CA ASP A 126 15.58 10.39 13.56
C ASP A 126 15.75 9.06 12.83
N GLN A 127 16.63 9.02 11.80
CA GLN A 127 16.79 7.81 11.02
C GLN A 127 17.85 6.90 11.66
N CYS A 128 17.50 5.62 11.73
CA CYS A 128 18.27 4.57 12.39
C CYS A 128 18.53 3.39 11.45
N LEU A 129 19.55 2.61 11.76
CA LEU A 129 19.96 1.44 10.99
C LEU A 129 19.92 0.16 11.82
N ALA A 130 19.52 -0.93 11.16
CA ALA A 130 19.75 -2.27 11.66
C ALA A 130 20.27 -3.16 10.54
N ILE A 131 21.17 -4.09 10.85
CA ILE A 131 21.74 -5.02 9.88
C ILE A 131 21.43 -6.45 10.27
N GLY A 132 21.17 -7.30 9.30
CA GLY A 132 20.81 -8.69 9.53
C GLY A 132 21.15 -9.62 8.38
N ASN A 133 20.67 -10.84 8.52
CA ASN A 133 20.91 -11.95 7.60
C ASN A 133 19.65 -12.42 6.85
N GLY A 134 18.59 -11.60 6.85
CA GLY A 134 17.30 -11.97 6.29
C GLY A 134 16.33 -12.61 7.29
N GLU A 135 16.79 -12.97 8.50
CA GLU A 135 15.94 -13.56 9.53
C GLU A 135 16.00 -12.78 10.84
N THR A 136 17.20 -12.40 11.28
CA THR A 136 17.44 -11.66 12.53
C THR A 136 18.24 -10.39 12.26
N TYR A 137 17.96 -9.33 13.03
CA TYR A 137 18.52 -7.99 12.83
C TYR A 137 19.10 -7.44 14.13
N THR A 138 20.16 -6.67 14.00
CA THR A 138 20.84 -5.98 15.11
C THR A 138 20.93 -4.49 14.78
N LYS A 139 20.43 -3.65 15.68
CA LYS A 139 20.54 -2.20 15.59
C LYS A 139 21.99 -1.76 15.75
N LEU A 140 22.41 -0.79 14.94
CA LEU A 140 23.79 -0.29 14.96
C LEU A 140 24.04 0.56 16.22
N ALA A 141 25.25 0.48 16.75
CA ALA A 141 25.65 1.26 17.92
C ALA A 141 25.75 2.76 17.64
N GLN A 142 25.88 3.15 16.35
CA GLN A 142 25.99 4.54 15.90
C GLN A 142 24.64 5.25 15.79
N ASN A 143 23.53 4.54 15.97
CA ASN A 143 22.19 5.13 15.87
C ASN A 143 21.94 6.24 16.92
N PRO A 144 21.16 7.28 16.51
CA PRO A 144 20.65 7.55 15.18
C PRO A 144 21.75 8.02 14.22
N VAL A 145 21.66 7.67 12.93
CA VAL A 145 22.67 8.03 11.91
C VAL A 145 22.30 9.29 11.11
N VAL A 146 21.03 9.66 11.06
CA VAL A 146 20.56 10.92 10.49
C VAL A 146 19.60 11.57 11.47
N THR A 147 19.94 12.79 11.90
CA THR A 147 19.16 13.55 12.87
C THR A 147 18.65 14.85 12.27
N GLY A 148 17.63 15.44 12.88
CA GLY A 148 17.09 16.72 12.48
C GLY A 148 18.12 17.86 12.44
N ASP A 149 19.22 17.76 13.21
CA ASP A 149 20.31 18.76 13.23
C ASP A 149 21.12 18.81 11.94
N MET A 150 21.02 17.79 11.08
CA MET A 150 21.71 17.73 9.79
C MET A 150 20.97 18.52 8.70
N MET A 151 19.75 18.96 8.97
CA MET A 151 18.90 19.70 8.03
C MET A 151 18.92 21.23 8.34
N PRO A 152 18.45 22.08 7.40
CA PRO A 152 18.18 23.49 7.67
C PRO A 152 17.28 23.72 8.90
N GLU A 153 17.56 24.77 9.68
CA GLU A 153 16.89 25.06 10.96
C GLU A 153 15.35 25.17 10.88
N HIS A 154 14.81 25.59 9.75
CA HIS A 154 13.37 25.75 9.52
C HIS A 154 12.65 24.46 9.07
N PHE A 155 13.33 23.32 9.09
CA PHE A 155 12.74 22.02 8.78
C PHE A 155 12.33 21.32 10.09
N SER A 156 11.18 20.67 10.05
CA SER A 156 10.60 20.03 11.21
C SER A 156 11.42 18.82 11.67
N ARG A 157 11.68 18.74 12.98
CA ARG A 157 12.27 17.55 13.63
C ARG A 157 11.21 16.56 14.08
N GLU A 158 9.98 17.03 14.30
CA GLU A 158 8.83 16.20 14.67
C GLU A 158 8.25 15.44 13.48
N HIS A 159 8.37 15.99 12.28
CA HIS A 159 7.87 15.40 11.04
C HIS A 159 9.02 15.09 10.10
N PHE A 160 9.82 14.08 10.45
CA PHE A 160 11.02 13.68 9.72
C PHE A 160 11.13 12.17 9.68
N ARG A 161 10.45 11.49 8.74
CA ARG A 161 10.25 10.04 8.76
C ARG A 161 10.17 9.38 7.39
N ASP A 162 10.13 8.06 7.43
CA ASP A 162 9.90 7.15 6.32
C ASP A 162 11.05 7.13 5.31
N PRO A 163 12.29 6.79 5.74
CA PRO A 163 13.46 6.79 4.86
C PRO A 163 13.34 5.70 3.78
N LYS A 164 13.58 6.10 2.53
CA LYS A 164 13.72 5.17 1.40
C LYS A 164 15.12 5.25 0.82
N ILE A 165 15.86 4.12 0.92
CA ILE A 165 17.25 3.99 0.47
C ILE A 165 17.31 3.31 -0.90
N TRP A 166 18.26 3.75 -1.75
CA TRP A 166 18.69 3.03 -2.95
C TRP A 166 20.19 3.22 -3.19
N LYS A 167 20.76 2.44 -4.11
CA LYS A 167 22.18 2.50 -4.47
C LYS A 167 22.35 3.03 -5.89
N GLU A 168 23.32 3.91 -6.07
CA GLU A 168 23.82 4.41 -7.35
C GLU A 168 25.32 4.05 -7.50
N GLU A 169 25.96 4.50 -8.59
CA GLU A 169 27.38 4.22 -8.84
C GLU A 169 28.32 4.89 -7.82
N ASP A 170 27.94 6.06 -7.31
CA ASP A 170 28.72 6.91 -6.38
C ASP A 170 28.35 6.70 -4.89
N GLY A 171 27.48 5.74 -4.59
CA GLY A 171 27.13 5.46 -3.21
C GLY A 171 25.64 5.16 -3.01
N TYR A 172 25.14 5.55 -1.85
CA TYR A 172 23.77 5.35 -1.44
C TYR A 172 23.07 6.69 -1.30
N TYR A 173 21.83 6.72 -1.72
CA TYR A 173 20.92 7.83 -1.57
C TYR A 173 19.75 7.46 -0.68
N MET A 174 19.20 8.42 0.05
CA MET A 174 18.05 8.22 0.90
C MET A 174 17.14 9.44 0.84
N VAL A 175 15.87 9.23 0.53
CA VAL A 175 14.84 10.25 0.68
C VAL A 175 14.09 10.05 1.98
N VAL A 176 13.69 11.17 2.61
CA VAL A 176 12.93 11.18 3.86
C VAL A 176 11.83 12.23 3.76
N GLY A 177 10.62 11.90 4.23
CA GLY A 177 9.52 12.84 4.31
C GLY A 177 9.75 13.90 5.37
N ASN A 178 9.44 15.16 5.04
CA ASN A 178 9.57 16.28 5.96
C ASN A 178 8.55 17.39 5.63
N LYS A 179 8.52 18.43 6.45
CA LYS A 179 7.83 19.70 6.17
C LYS A 179 8.56 20.86 6.82
N THR A 180 8.30 22.06 6.33
CA THR A 180 8.76 23.29 6.96
C THR A 180 7.94 23.65 8.20
N ASP A 181 8.44 24.55 9.03
CA ASP A 181 7.73 25.07 10.22
C ASP A 181 6.41 25.73 9.87
N ASP A 182 6.29 26.31 8.65
CA ASP A 182 5.03 26.88 8.13
C ASP A 182 4.10 25.84 7.49
N GLY A 183 4.43 24.53 7.62
CA GLY A 183 3.56 23.41 7.28
C GLY A 183 3.57 23.00 5.81
N LYS A 184 4.59 23.39 5.01
CA LYS A 184 4.72 22.98 3.61
C LYS A 184 5.45 21.66 3.49
N PRO A 185 4.83 20.63 2.88
CA PRO A 185 5.44 19.34 2.75
C PRO A 185 6.56 19.32 1.71
N HIS A 186 7.59 18.54 1.99
CA HIS A 186 8.69 18.30 1.07
C HIS A 186 9.37 16.95 1.35
N VAL A 187 10.23 16.53 0.44
CA VAL A 187 11.07 15.35 0.57
C VAL A 187 12.52 15.81 0.56
N VAL A 188 13.27 15.42 1.59
CA VAL A 188 14.71 15.72 1.70
C VAL A 188 15.54 14.56 1.19
N LEU A 189 16.71 14.85 0.64
CA LEU A 189 17.66 13.90 0.08
C LEU A 189 18.95 13.89 0.88
N PHE A 190 19.42 12.70 1.20
CA PHE A 190 20.73 12.43 1.82
C PHE A 190 21.57 11.54 0.91
N HIS A 191 22.90 11.64 1.04
CA HIS A 191 23.88 10.80 0.35
C HIS A 191 24.84 10.15 1.35
N SER A 192 25.38 8.99 1.01
CA SER A 192 26.35 8.23 1.80
C SER A 192 27.20 7.34 0.89
N GLU A 193 28.52 7.33 1.09
CA GLU A 193 29.42 6.40 0.39
C GLU A 193 29.37 4.97 0.99
N ASP A 194 29.01 4.83 2.27
CA ASP A 194 29.11 3.57 3.03
C ASP A 194 27.77 3.05 3.61
N ALA A 195 26.65 3.76 3.34
CA ALA A 195 25.30 3.55 3.88
C ALA A 195 25.18 3.73 5.42
N ILE A 196 26.22 4.29 6.07
CA ILE A 196 26.26 4.50 7.54
C ILE A 196 26.45 6.00 7.86
N SER A 197 27.37 6.66 7.16
CA SER A 197 27.71 8.06 7.35
C SER A 197 26.98 8.89 6.29
N TRP A 198 26.04 9.70 6.70
CA TRP A 198 25.14 10.42 5.80
C TRP A 198 25.40 11.93 5.79
N GLU A 199 25.19 12.57 4.66
CA GLU A 199 25.21 14.02 4.51
C GLU A 199 23.91 14.50 3.84
N TYR A 200 23.41 15.66 4.27
CA TYR A 200 22.29 16.33 3.62
C TYR A 200 22.70 16.87 2.25
N VAL A 201 21.90 16.60 1.22
CA VAL A 201 22.18 17.04 -0.16
C VAL A 201 21.26 18.19 -0.56
N SER A 202 19.95 17.96 -0.55
CA SER A 202 18.98 18.93 -1.09
C SER A 202 17.56 18.65 -0.60
N VAL A 203 16.64 19.54 -0.96
CA VAL A 203 15.21 19.23 -1.05
C VAL A 203 14.96 18.62 -2.42
N LEU A 204 14.66 17.32 -2.48
CA LEU A 204 14.40 16.61 -3.73
C LEU A 204 13.15 17.14 -4.44
N ALA A 205 12.06 17.30 -3.69
CA ALA A 205 10.77 17.79 -4.19
C ALA A 205 10.00 18.49 -3.07
N LYS A 206 9.13 19.43 -3.43
CA LYS A 206 8.33 20.21 -2.46
C LYS A 206 7.02 20.67 -3.09
N ASP A 207 6.04 20.97 -2.24
CA ASP A 207 4.83 21.71 -2.62
C ASP A 207 4.87 23.14 -2.07
N ASP A 208 5.15 24.12 -2.91
CA ASP A 208 5.11 25.53 -2.55
C ASP A 208 3.68 26.11 -2.58
N THR A 209 2.71 25.35 -3.13
CA THR A 209 1.31 25.80 -3.28
C THR A 209 0.46 25.57 -2.03
N GLY A 210 0.83 24.57 -1.20
CA GLY A 210 0.04 24.10 -0.06
C GLY A 210 -1.23 23.34 -0.47
N MET A 211 -1.33 22.90 -1.73
CA MET A 211 -2.50 22.18 -2.22
C MET A 211 -2.35 20.66 -2.14
N LEU A 212 -1.12 20.17 -1.95
CA LEU A 212 -0.82 18.73 -1.91
C LEU A 212 -0.64 18.20 -0.47
N GLY A 213 -1.50 18.64 0.44
CA GLY A 213 -1.52 18.17 1.82
C GLY A 213 -0.56 18.91 2.74
N THR A 214 -0.38 18.38 3.96
CA THR A 214 0.42 19.01 5.02
C THR A 214 1.69 18.24 5.40
N MET A 215 1.80 17.01 5.00
CA MET A 215 2.95 16.12 5.19
C MET A 215 2.96 15.09 4.06
N TRP A 216 4.14 14.80 3.52
CA TRP A 216 4.34 13.75 2.53
C TRP A 216 5.02 12.55 3.21
N GLU A 217 4.21 11.58 3.62
CA GLU A 217 4.70 10.32 4.20
C GLU A 217 5.15 9.33 3.13
N CYS A 218 5.96 8.37 3.53
CA CYS A 218 6.39 7.22 2.73
C CYS A 218 6.93 7.59 1.34
N PRO A 219 7.89 8.53 1.21
CA PRO A 219 8.43 8.88 -0.09
C PRO A 219 9.16 7.68 -0.72
N ASP A 220 8.94 7.46 -2.01
CA ASP A 220 9.63 6.43 -2.80
C ASP A 220 10.00 7.02 -4.17
N PHE A 221 11.31 7.17 -4.44
CA PHE A 221 11.82 7.82 -5.65
C PHE A 221 12.60 6.83 -6.51
N PHE A 222 12.24 6.72 -7.78
CA PHE A 222 12.86 5.77 -8.70
C PHE A 222 12.68 6.15 -10.17
N CYS A 223 13.48 5.51 -11.05
CA CYS A 223 13.26 5.54 -12.49
C CYS A 223 12.44 4.31 -12.92
N LEU A 224 11.42 4.52 -13.76
CA LEU A 224 10.56 3.48 -14.31
C LEU A 224 10.35 3.75 -15.80
N ASP A 225 10.75 2.81 -16.67
CA ASP A 225 10.65 2.90 -18.14
C ASP A 225 11.21 4.21 -18.71
N GLY A 226 12.28 4.75 -18.10
CA GLY A 226 12.94 6.00 -18.48
C GLY A 226 12.32 7.29 -17.95
N ALA A 227 11.25 7.21 -17.16
CA ALA A 227 10.65 8.35 -16.47
C ALA A 227 11.01 8.32 -14.98
N TYR A 228 11.26 9.48 -14.37
CA TYR A 228 11.40 9.59 -12.93
C TYR A 228 10.03 9.70 -12.26
N VAL A 229 9.87 8.95 -11.18
CA VAL A 229 8.65 8.86 -10.39
C VAL A 229 8.99 9.13 -8.93
N LEU A 230 8.20 9.97 -8.28
CA LEU A 230 8.14 10.09 -6.83
C LEU A 230 6.75 9.62 -6.39
N ILE A 231 6.69 8.72 -5.44
CA ILE A 231 5.45 8.35 -4.73
C ILE A 231 5.50 9.00 -3.36
N THR A 232 4.36 9.50 -2.88
CA THR A 232 4.19 9.93 -1.48
C THR A 232 2.78 9.61 -1.00
N SER A 233 2.60 9.67 0.31
CA SER A 233 1.28 9.57 0.95
C SER A 233 0.94 10.88 1.66
N PRO A 234 0.34 11.86 0.95
CA PRO A 234 -0.01 13.15 1.52
C PRO A 234 -1.10 13.03 2.58
N GLN A 235 -0.89 13.69 3.73
CA GLN A 235 -1.89 13.86 4.77
C GLN A 235 -2.72 15.12 4.53
N ASN A 236 -4.01 15.08 4.91
CA ASN A 236 -4.94 16.22 4.88
C ASN A 236 -5.09 16.88 3.50
N LEU A 237 -5.11 16.07 2.45
CA LEU A 237 -5.36 16.55 1.10
C LEU A 237 -6.83 16.97 0.94
N SER A 238 -7.09 18.06 0.25
CA SER A 238 -8.46 18.50 -0.05
C SER A 238 -8.99 17.82 -1.31
N ALA A 239 -10.25 17.41 -1.28
CA ALA A 239 -10.88 16.76 -2.42
C ALA A 239 -10.96 17.67 -3.65
N ASP A 240 -10.69 17.08 -4.80
CA ASP A 240 -10.96 17.65 -6.12
C ASP A 240 -11.46 16.55 -7.09
N GLU A 241 -11.26 16.72 -8.39
CA GLU A 241 -11.65 15.68 -9.38
C GLU A 241 -10.73 14.46 -9.36
N GLU A 242 -9.48 14.59 -8.88
CA GLU A 242 -8.47 13.53 -8.84
C GLU A 242 -8.35 12.87 -7.47
N PHE A 243 -8.47 13.66 -6.40
CA PHE A 243 -8.19 13.24 -5.03
C PHE A 243 -9.44 13.26 -4.14
N HIS A 244 -9.41 12.53 -3.04
CA HIS A 244 -10.42 12.59 -1.99
C HIS A 244 -9.92 13.39 -0.79
N ASN A 245 -10.81 13.78 0.09
CA ASN A 245 -10.41 14.41 1.37
C ASN A 245 -9.65 13.41 2.24
N GLY A 246 -8.61 13.93 2.92
CA GLY A 246 -7.87 13.20 3.93
C GLY A 246 -6.56 12.62 3.42
N ASN A 247 -6.29 11.37 3.74
CA ASN A 247 -5.01 10.72 3.50
C ASN A 247 -5.04 9.98 2.16
N ASN A 248 -4.21 10.41 1.22
CA ASN A 248 -4.14 9.87 -0.13
C ASN A 248 -2.77 9.22 -0.37
N SER A 249 -2.66 8.43 -1.43
CA SER A 249 -1.38 8.02 -2.00
C SER A 249 -1.31 8.48 -3.44
N VAL A 250 -0.27 9.22 -3.77
CA VAL A 250 -0.12 9.87 -5.07
C VAL A 250 1.22 9.55 -5.70
N TYR A 251 1.31 9.70 -7.02
CA TYR A 251 2.58 9.68 -7.72
C TYR A 251 2.76 10.93 -8.58
N TYR A 252 4.00 11.38 -8.62
CA TYR A 252 4.47 12.52 -9.40
C TYR A 252 5.30 11.98 -10.57
N MET A 253 5.07 12.52 -11.75
CA MET A 253 5.87 12.22 -12.95
C MET A 253 6.65 13.46 -13.36
N GLY A 254 7.91 13.28 -13.72
CA GLY A 254 8.74 14.42 -14.09
C GLY A 254 10.16 14.08 -14.49
N SER A 255 11.04 15.07 -14.34
CA SER A 255 12.47 14.98 -14.66
C SER A 255 13.34 15.22 -13.42
N TYR A 256 14.46 14.50 -13.34
CA TYR A 256 15.44 14.64 -12.26
C TYR A 256 16.71 15.34 -12.77
N ASP A 257 17.01 16.51 -12.20
CA ASP A 257 18.28 17.19 -12.40
C ASP A 257 19.34 16.60 -11.46
N LYS A 258 20.21 15.76 -12.02
CA LYS A 258 21.28 15.09 -11.28
C LYS A 258 22.36 16.05 -10.74
N ASN A 259 22.51 17.25 -11.32
CA ASN A 259 23.52 18.21 -10.86
C ASN A 259 23.03 19.01 -9.64
N GLN A 260 21.73 19.28 -9.59
CA GLN A 260 21.09 20.00 -8.48
C GLN A 260 20.45 19.07 -7.47
N HIS A 261 20.36 17.78 -7.80
CA HIS A 261 19.63 16.77 -7.03
C HIS A 261 18.17 17.19 -6.73
N MET A 262 17.49 17.70 -7.75
CA MET A 262 16.10 18.16 -7.68
C MET A 262 15.20 17.42 -8.66
N PHE A 263 14.04 17.06 -8.20
CA PHE A 263 12.98 16.46 -9.02
C PHE A 263 11.92 17.51 -9.35
N HIS A 264 11.77 17.78 -10.65
CA HIS A 264 10.75 18.68 -11.19
C HIS A 264 9.60 17.86 -11.74
N TYR A 265 8.43 17.93 -11.12
CA TYR A 265 7.25 17.21 -11.57
C TYR A 265 6.30 18.11 -12.33
N ASP A 266 5.69 17.56 -13.40
CA ASP A 266 4.74 18.24 -14.26
C ASP A 266 3.29 17.88 -13.94
N ALA A 267 3.08 16.72 -13.30
CA ALA A 267 1.76 16.18 -13.00
C ALA A 267 1.78 15.32 -11.74
N VAL A 268 0.63 15.30 -11.08
CA VAL A 268 0.36 14.49 -9.88
C VAL A 268 -0.92 13.69 -10.10
N TYR A 269 -0.91 12.42 -9.77
CA TYR A 269 -2.02 11.52 -9.97
C TYR A 269 -2.29 10.67 -8.73
N SER A 270 -3.54 10.29 -8.50
CA SER A 270 -3.91 9.27 -7.53
C SER A 270 -3.35 7.91 -7.95
N LEU A 271 -2.80 7.18 -6.99
CA LEU A 271 -2.23 5.85 -7.21
C LEU A 271 -3.30 4.76 -7.12
N ASP A 272 -4.30 4.93 -6.25
CA ASP A 272 -5.46 4.04 -6.11
C ASP A 272 -6.71 4.89 -5.86
N ASP A 273 -7.77 4.59 -6.57
CA ASP A 273 -9.04 5.33 -6.52
C ASP A 273 -10.09 4.63 -5.63
N GLY A 274 -9.69 3.60 -4.89
CA GLY A 274 -10.55 2.86 -3.96
C GLY A 274 -10.72 3.53 -2.60
N LEU A 275 -11.26 2.76 -1.66
CA LEU A 275 -11.53 3.21 -0.29
C LEU A 275 -10.38 2.91 0.67
N ASP A 276 -9.55 1.91 0.35
CA ASP A 276 -8.58 1.33 1.27
C ASP A 276 -7.21 1.14 0.60
N PHE A 277 -6.40 2.20 0.62
CA PHE A 277 -5.04 2.17 0.07
C PHE A 277 -4.20 3.30 0.68
N TYR A 278 -3.06 2.97 1.29
CA TYR A 278 -2.14 3.97 1.86
C TYR A 278 -0.70 3.46 1.94
N ALA A 279 0.26 4.38 2.07
CA ALA A 279 1.68 4.13 2.36
C ALA A 279 2.35 3.12 1.41
N PRO A 280 2.22 3.24 0.08
CA PRO A 280 2.84 2.29 -0.84
C PRO A 280 4.36 2.35 -0.78
N GLN A 281 4.99 1.18 -0.97
CA GLN A 281 6.42 1.04 -1.13
C GLN A 281 6.73 0.16 -2.33
N THR A 282 7.80 0.47 -3.07
CA THR A 282 8.21 -0.30 -4.25
C THR A 282 9.59 -0.95 -4.08
N MET A 283 9.82 -2.02 -4.83
CA MET A 283 11.13 -2.62 -5.02
C MET A 283 11.39 -2.92 -6.49
N LEU A 284 12.65 -2.94 -6.89
CA LEU A 284 13.07 -3.52 -8.16
C LEU A 284 13.34 -5.01 -7.94
N ALA A 285 12.56 -5.87 -8.58
CA ALA A 285 12.76 -7.31 -8.53
C ALA A 285 13.96 -7.73 -9.40
N ASP A 286 14.52 -8.91 -9.12
CA ASP A 286 15.72 -9.42 -9.81
C ASP A 286 15.48 -9.63 -11.32
N ASP A 287 14.23 -9.79 -11.75
CA ASP A 287 13.83 -9.88 -13.16
C ASP A 287 13.57 -8.52 -13.85
N GLY A 288 13.86 -7.41 -13.15
CA GLY A 288 13.75 -6.05 -13.66
C GLY A 288 12.36 -5.41 -13.53
N ARG A 289 11.38 -6.11 -12.96
CA ARG A 289 10.07 -5.53 -12.69
C ARG A 289 10.12 -4.58 -11.49
N ARG A 290 9.42 -3.46 -11.57
CA ARG A 290 9.11 -2.64 -10.39
C ARG A 290 7.82 -3.16 -9.76
N ILE A 291 7.91 -3.64 -8.53
CA ILE A 291 6.79 -4.19 -7.78
C ILE A 291 6.43 -3.26 -6.63
N MET A 292 5.14 -3.00 -6.46
CA MET A 292 4.57 -2.16 -5.40
C MET A 292 3.73 -2.99 -4.45
N ILE A 293 3.81 -2.66 -3.18
CA ILE A 293 2.90 -3.13 -2.12
C ILE A 293 2.43 -1.92 -1.29
N ALA A 294 1.26 -2.00 -0.67
CA ALA A 294 0.68 -0.93 0.13
C ALA A 294 -0.18 -1.49 1.27
N TRP A 295 -0.44 -0.70 2.27
CA TRP A 295 -1.44 -1.00 3.29
C TRP A 295 -2.85 -0.90 2.68
N MET A 296 -3.62 -1.99 2.77
CA MET A 296 -5.02 -2.03 2.33
C MET A 296 -5.93 -1.62 3.48
N GLN A 297 -5.87 -0.42 3.81
CA GLN A 297 -6.70 0.48 4.62
C GLN A 297 -6.11 1.89 4.47
N SER A 298 -6.59 2.84 5.23
CA SER A 298 -6.00 4.15 5.40
C SER A 298 -6.32 4.67 6.80
N TRP A 299 -5.71 5.78 7.19
CA TRP A 299 -6.04 6.43 8.46
C TRP A 299 -7.51 6.90 8.49
N ASP A 300 -8.11 7.18 7.35
CA ASP A 300 -9.51 7.58 7.21
C ASP A 300 -10.48 6.39 7.16
N SER A 301 -9.96 5.17 7.03
CA SER A 301 -10.75 3.95 6.83
C SER A 301 -10.05 2.73 7.42
N ASN A 302 -10.04 2.62 8.74
CA ASN A 302 -9.49 1.44 9.44
C ASN A 302 -10.64 0.59 10.04
N ILE A 303 -11.32 -0.11 9.18
CA ILE A 303 -12.47 -0.94 9.54
C ILE A 303 -11.99 -2.29 10.06
N ARG A 304 -12.60 -2.74 11.16
CA ARG A 304 -12.37 -4.05 11.73
C ARG A 304 -13.66 -4.61 12.33
N PRO A 305 -14.03 -5.88 12.06
CA PRO A 305 -15.14 -6.53 12.73
C PRO A 305 -14.94 -6.61 14.25
N GLU A 306 -16.03 -6.52 14.99
CA GLU A 306 -15.98 -6.71 16.45
C GLU A 306 -15.49 -8.12 16.79
N GLY A 307 -14.56 -8.22 17.74
CA GLY A 307 -13.99 -9.50 18.18
C GLY A 307 -12.86 -10.04 17.31
N GLN A 308 -12.60 -9.46 16.12
CA GLN A 308 -11.44 -9.82 15.32
C GLN A 308 -10.14 -9.41 16.05
N LYS A 309 -9.18 -10.33 16.11
CA LYS A 309 -7.94 -10.21 16.88
C LYS A 309 -6.74 -9.77 16.05
N TRP A 310 -7.00 -9.28 14.84
CA TRP A 310 -6.02 -8.67 13.94
C TRP A 310 -6.66 -7.52 13.16
N SER A 311 -5.86 -6.57 12.73
CA SER A 311 -6.30 -5.40 11.94
C SER A 311 -5.23 -5.00 10.94
N GLY A 312 -5.66 -4.65 9.74
CA GLY A 312 -4.81 -4.29 8.61
C GLY A 312 -4.40 -5.51 7.77
N MET A 313 -4.20 -5.26 6.48
CA MET A 313 -3.63 -6.22 5.52
C MET A 313 -2.88 -5.44 4.43
N MET A 314 -2.01 -6.10 3.70
CA MET A 314 -1.40 -5.53 2.50
C MET A 314 -2.27 -5.79 1.27
N ILE A 315 -2.13 -4.98 0.22
CA ILE A 315 -2.67 -5.29 -1.12
C ILE A 315 -1.98 -6.52 -1.69
N LEU A 316 -2.54 -7.15 -2.72
CA LEU A 316 -1.77 -8.04 -3.60
C LEU A 316 -0.67 -7.20 -4.29
N PRO A 317 0.61 -7.62 -4.26
CA PRO A 317 1.66 -6.88 -4.93
C PRO A 317 1.35 -6.62 -6.40
N ARG A 318 1.74 -5.43 -6.91
CA ARG A 318 1.41 -4.96 -8.25
C ARG A 318 2.66 -4.66 -9.06
N GLU A 319 2.68 -5.11 -10.32
CA GLU A 319 3.67 -4.70 -11.31
C GLU A 319 3.34 -3.30 -11.83
N LEU A 320 4.34 -2.43 -11.87
CA LEU A 320 4.24 -1.07 -12.38
C LEU A 320 4.90 -0.95 -13.75
N LYS A 321 4.27 -0.18 -14.66
CA LYS A 321 4.81 0.21 -15.96
C LYS A 321 4.41 1.64 -16.28
N VAL A 322 5.20 2.33 -17.08
CA VAL A 322 4.82 3.64 -17.62
C VAL A 322 4.27 3.48 -19.04
N LYS A 323 3.11 4.09 -19.29
CA LYS A 323 2.53 4.22 -20.61
C LYS A 323 1.84 5.56 -20.75
N ASP A 324 2.12 6.28 -21.85
CA ASP A 324 1.51 7.58 -22.15
C ASP A 324 1.63 8.59 -20.97
N GLY A 325 2.78 8.58 -20.28
CA GLY A 325 3.07 9.48 -19.16
C GLY A 325 2.29 9.15 -17.87
N LYS A 326 1.77 7.94 -17.73
CA LYS A 326 1.05 7.47 -16.54
C LYS A 326 1.52 6.10 -16.10
N ILE A 327 1.39 5.82 -14.81
CA ILE A 327 1.62 4.48 -14.28
C ILE A 327 0.42 3.59 -14.60
N LEU A 328 0.69 2.44 -15.19
CA LEU A 328 -0.22 1.29 -15.26
C LEU A 328 0.14 0.30 -14.16
N GLN A 329 -0.86 -0.30 -13.55
CA GLN A 329 -0.71 -1.29 -12.50
C GLN A 329 -1.37 -2.61 -12.90
N SER A 330 -0.71 -3.72 -12.69
CA SER A 330 -1.31 -5.05 -12.82
C SER A 330 -0.99 -5.90 -11.60
N PRO A 331 -1.88 -6.84 -11.20
CA PRO A 331 -1.48 -7.81 -10.18
C PRO A 331 -0.22 -8.53 -10.63
N VAL A 332 0.63 -8.94 -9.67
CA VAL A 332 1.79 -9.78 -9.98
C VAL A 332 1.34 -11.00 -10.76
N ARG A 333 2.08 -11.32 -11.84
CA ARG A 333 1.71 -12.42 -12.77
C ARG A 333 1.70 -13.78 -12.10
N GLU A 334 2.44 -13.96 -11.04
CA GLU A 334 2.56 -15.19 -10.26
C GLU A 334 1.23 -15.64 -9.66
N ILE A 335 0.24 -14.76 -9.48
CA ILE A 335 -1.11 -15.12 -9.01
C ILE A 335 -1.78 -16.14 -9.95
N GLU A 336 -1.44 -16.12 -11.25
CA GLU A 336 -2.00 -17.02 -12.25
C GLU A 336 -1.54 -18.48 -12.06
N ASN A 337 -0.42 -18.73 -11.38
CA ASN A 337 0.03 -20.07 -11.01
C ASN A 337 -0.93 -20.77 -10.04
N TYR A 338 -1.74 -19.99 -9.34
CA TYR A 338 -2.73 -20.45 -8.35
C TYR A 338 -4.14 -20.58 -8.90
N HIS A 339 -4.36 -20.31 -10.19
CA HIS A 339 -5.64 -20.46 -10.86
C HIS A 339 -6.09 -21.91 -10.90
N ARG A 340 -7.36 -22.15 -10.53
CA ARG A 340 -8.05 -23.45 -10.60
C ARG A 340 -9.50 -23.22 -11.07
N ASN A 341 -10.16 -24.27 -11.52
CA ASN A 341 -11.59 -24.31 -11.80
C ASN A 341 -12.07 -23.15 -12.71
N GLY A 342 -11.44 -22.98 -13.87
CA GLY A 342 -11.77 -21.92 -14.82
C GLY A 342 -13.20 -22.04 -15.36
N VAL A 343 -13.93 -20.91 -15.39
CA VAL A 343 -15.27 -20.77 -15.98
C VAL A 343 -15.23 -19.62 -16.96
N ARG A 344 -15.79 -19.83 -18.17
CA ARG A 344 -15.77 -18.83 -19.24
C ARG A 344 -17.12 -18.71 -19.92
N TYR A 345 -17.53 -17.47 -20.17
CA TYR A 345 -18.70 -17.10 -20.95
C TYR A 345 -18.32 -16.08 -22.01
N GLU A 346 -18.82 -16.24 -23.23
CA GLU A 346 -18.58 -15.31 -24.33
C GLU A 346 -19.90 -14.72 -24.83
N LYS A 347 -19.86 -13.42 -25.16
CA LYS A 347 -20.97 -12.68 -25.79
C LYS A 347 -22.30 -12.83 -25.06
N GLN A 348 -22.27 -12.85 -23.73
CA GLN A 348 -23.49 -12.93 -22.94
C GLN A 348 -24.19 -11.59 -22.87
N GLU A 349 -25.50 -11.59 -22.98
CA GLU A 349 -26.33 -10.42 -22.79
C GLU A 349 -26.66 -10.22 -21.32
N VAL A 350 -26.44 -9.00 -20.81
CA VAL A 350 -26.86 -8.55 -19.49
C VAL A 350 -27.88 -7.45 -19.65
N GLN A 351 -29.12 -7.69 -19.20
CA GLN A 351 -30.21 -6.73 -19.13
C GLN A 351 -30.97 -6.96 -17.80
N GLY A 352 -31.18 -5.91 -17.02
CA GLY A 352 -31.63 -6.07 -15.63
C GLY A 352 -30.55 -6.78 -14.79
N THR A 353 -30.96 -7.62 -13.84
CA THR A 353 -30.05 -8.37 -12.97
C THR A 353 -29.95 -9.83 -13.39
N CYS A 354 -28.75 -10.36 -13.51
CA CYS A 354 -28.51 -11.76 -13.83
C CYS A 354 -27.32 -12.35 -13.05
N ARG A 355 -27.23 -13.67 -13.05
CA ARG A 355 -26.10 -14.46 -12.52
C ARG A 355 -25.70 -15.49 -13.55
N PHE A 356 -24.45 -15.93 -13.51
CA PHE A 356 -23.92 -16.98 -14.39
C PHE A 356 -23.45 -18.16 -13.56
N ASP A 357 -23.77 -19.38 -13.98
CA ASP A 357 -23.38 -20.59 -13.26
C ASP A 357 -21.85 -20.66 -13.11
N GLY A 358 -21.40 -20.98 -11.88
CA GLY A 358 -19.99 -21.06 -11.55
C GLY A 358 -19.28 -19.69 -11.38
N ILE A 359 -19.93 -18.56 -11.68
CA ILE A 359 -19.42 -17.22 -11.37
C ILE A 359 -19.85 -16.85 -9.96
N LYS A 360 -19.10 -17.34 -8.97
CA LYS A 360 -19.29 -17.09 -7.53
C LYS A 360 -18.00 -17.40 -6.79
N GLY A 361 -17.90 -17.03 -5.54
CA GLY A 361 -16.78 -17.32 -4.66
C GLY A 361 -16.26 -16.09 -3.94
N ARG A 362 -15.36 -16.33 -2.98
CA ARG A 362 -14.73 -15.28 -2.16
C ARG A 362 -13.24 -15.11 -2.49
N VAL A 363 -12.60 -16.11 -3.11
CA VAL A 363 -11.17 -16.12 -3.40
C VAL A 363 -11.01 -16.48 -4.88
N LEU A 364 -10.91 -15.45 -5.72
CA LEU A 364 -10.93 -15.63 -7.18
C LEU A 364 -10.28 -14.48 -7.94
N ASP A 365 -9.95 -14.76 -9.20
CA ASP A 365 -9.56 -13.81 -10.22
C ASP A 365 -10.60 -13.85 -11.34
N MET A 366 -11.24 -12.72 -11.62
CA MET A 366 -12.30 -12.62 -12.63
C MET A 366 -12.03 -11.47 -13.59
N THR A 367 -12.07 -11.77 -14.88
CA THR A 367 -12.06 -10.76 -15.95
C THR A 367 -13.45 -10.57 -16.49
N VAL A 368 -13.88 -9.31 -16.58
CA VAL A 368 -15.15 -8.88 -17.18
C VAL A 368 -14.86 -7.90 -18.30
N GLU A 369 -15.16 -8.28 -19.55
CA GLU A 369 -15.05 -7.40 -20.70
C GLU A 369 -16.43 -7.00 -21.17
N ILE A 370 -16.78 -5.72 -21.13
CA ILE A 370 -18.00 -5.19 -21.74
C ILE A 370 -17.65 -4.79 -23.16
N ALA A 371 -17.95 -5.71 -24.10
CA ALA A 371 -17.55 -5.60 -25.50
C ALA A 371 -18.47 -4.70 -26.33
N GLY A 372 -19.70 -4.45 -25.84
CA GLY A 372 -20.70 -3.64 -26.54
C GLY A 372 -21.99 -3.46 -25.74
N GLY A 373 -22.93 -2.75 -26.34
CA GLY A 373 -24.23 -2.46 -25.74
C GLY A 373 -24.50 -0.95 -25.62
N ASN A 374 -25.65 -0.64 -25.05
CA ASN A 374 -26.07 0.72 -24.72
C ASN A 374 -26.68 0.69 -23.31
N PHE A 375 -25.95 1.19 -22.35
CA PHE A 375 -26.36 1.18 -20.94
C PHE A 375 -26.02 2.52 -20.27
N ARG A 376 -26.77 2.86 -19.25
CA ARG A 376 -26.52 4.02 -18.39
C ARG A 376 -25.62 3.65 -17.23
N GLU A 377 -25.86 2.45 -16.68
CA GLU A 377 -25.16 1.92 -15.51
C GLU A 377 -24.95 0.42 -15.67
N PHE A 378 -23.76 -0.05 -15.26
CA PHE A 378 -23.42 -1.46 -15.17
C PHE A 378 -22.79 -1.73 -13.83
N THR A 379 -23.39 -2.61 -13.03
CA THR A 379 -22.96 -2.92 -11.66
C THR A 379 -22.58 -4.38 -11.53
N ILE A 380 -21.46 -4.63 -10.86
CA ILE A 380 -21.01 -5.95 -10.42
C ILE A 380 -21.11 -5.95 -8.91
N SER A 381 -21.97 -6.84 -8.36
CA SER A 381 -22.12 -7.04 -6.92
C SER A 381 -21.39 -8.30 -6.51
N VAL A 382 -20.47 -8.19 -5.57
CA VAL A 382 -19.66 -9.29 -5.03
C VAL A 382 -19.92 -9.48 -3.54
N ALA A 383 -19.41 -10.57 -2.96
CA ALA A 383 -19.60 -10.89 -1.55
C ALA A 383 -21.09 -10.83 -1.15
N GLN A 384 -21.95 -11.38 -2.01
CA GLN A 384 -23.40 -11.17 -1.99
C GLN A 384 -24.16 -12.34 -1.39
N ASN A 385 -25.17 -12.02 -0.58
CA ASN A 385 -26.30 -12.89 -0.19
C ASN A 385 -27.55 -12.03 -0.07
N GLU A 386 -28.57 -12.47 0.70
CA GLU A 386 -29.81 -11.70 0.91
C GLU A 386 -29.61 -10.41 1.73
N GLN A 387 -28.53 -10.33 2.54
CA GLN A 387 -28.29 -9.24 3.48
C GLN A 387 -27.12 -8.34 3.05
N PHE A 388 -26.15 -8.90 2.37
CA PHE A 388 -24.85 -8.26 2.08
C PHE A 388 -24.55 -8.18 0.60
N HIS A 389 -23.84 -7.12 0.20
CA HIS A 389 -23.21 -6.98 -1.11
C HIS A 389 -22.19 -5.83 -1.05
N THR A 390 -21.24 -5.88 -1.95
CA THR A 390 -20.31 -4.79 -2.26
C THR A 390 -20.38 -4.55 -3.76
N ASP A 391 -20.64 -3.31 -4.16
CA ASP A 391 -20.93 -2.97 -5.55
C ASP A 391 -19.79 -2.19 -6.18
N PHE A 392 -19.43 -2.58 -7.39
CA PHE A 392 -18.60 -1.82 -8.29
C PHE A 392 -19.41 -1.43 -9.53
N SER A 393 -19.64 -0.13 -9.71
CA SER A 393 -20.54 0.39 -10.75
C SER A 393 -19.83 1.30 -11.74
N ILE A 394 -20.08 1.07 -13.03
CA ILE A 394 -19.74 1.96 -14.13
C ILE A 394 -20.95 2.85 -14.40
N LEU A 395 -20.90 4.12 -13.98
CA LEU A 395 -21.93 5.12 -14.22
C LEU A 395 -21.62 5.85 -15.53
N GLN A 396 -21.87 5.19 -16.68
CA GLN A 396 -21.47 5.70 -17.99
C GLN A 396 -22.09 7.07 -18.30
N HIS A 397 -23.34 7.29 -17.91
CA HIS A 397 -24.03 8.57 -18.11
C HIS A 397 -23.45 9.74 -17.31
N LYS A 398 -22.66 9.46 -16.27
CA LYS A 398 -21.96 10.45 -15.41
C LYS A 398 -20.46 10.50 -15.67
N ASN A 399 -19.91 9.60 -16.51
CA ASN A 399 -18.49 9.39 -16.69
C ASN A 399 -17.76 9.14 -15.36
N ARG A 400 -18.33 8.27 -14.50
CA ARG A 400 -17.82 7.97 -13.16
C ARG A 400 -17.82 6.47 -12.89
N ILE A 401 -16.91 6.08 -11.99
CA ILE A 401 -16.92 4.79 -11.30
C ILE A 401 -17.41 5.02 -9.88
N GLU A 402 -18.20 4.09 -9.36
CA GLU A 402 -18.64 4.08 -7.97
C GLU A 402 -18.31 2.75 -7.33
N ILE A 403 -17.77 2.80 -6.12
CA ILE A 403 -17.70 1.67 -5.20
C ILE A 403 -18.65 1.96 -4.05
N ASP A 404 -19.56 1.05 -3.79
CA ASP A 404 -20.49 1.14 -2.66
C ASP A 404 -20.37 -0.11 -1.79
N ARG A 405 -19.95 0.08 -0.54
CA ARG A 405 -19.86 -0.95 0.50
C ARG A 405 -20.82 -0.70 1.65
N THR A 406 -21.89 0.04 1.43
CA THR A 406 -22.91 0.34 2.46
C THR A 406 -23.47 -0.92 3.09
N TYR A 407 -23.60 -1.99 2.31
CA TYR A 407 -24.13 -3.29 2.75
C TYR A 407 -23.05 -4.39 2.85
N SER A 408 -21.79 -4.03 3.07
CA SER A 408 -20.66 -4.96 3.06
C SER A 408 -20.20 -5.42 4.46
N GLY A 409 -21.12 -5.57 5.39
CA GLY A 409 -20.85 -5.99 6.76
C GLY A 409 -20.72 -4.81 7.72
N MET A 410 -19.77 -4.89 8.65
CA MET A 410 -19.58 -3.80 9.61
C MET A 410 -18.87 -2.61 8.99
N VAL A 411 -19.60 -1.51 8.84
CA VAL A 411 -19.05 -0.20 8.52
C VAL A 411 -19.39 0.73 9.68
N ARG A 412 -18.36 1.20 10.41
CA ARG A 412 -18.50 2.21 11.45
C ARG A 412 -17.60 3.38 11.10
N ASP A 413 -18.18 4.58 11.10
CA ASP A 413 -17.46 5.85 10.99
C ASP A 413 -16.46 5.94 9.82
N ALA A 414 -16.72 5.18 8.74
CA ALA A 414 -15.89 5.13 7.57
C ALA A 414 -16.68 5.45 6.30
N ASN A 415 -15.99 5.94 5.28
CA ASN A 415 -16.57 6.16 3.98
C ASN A 415 -17.08 4.84 3.38
N ALA A 416 -18.38 4.77 3.09
CA ALA A 416 -19.00 3.60 2.49
C ALA A 416 -19.03 3.69 0.96
N ILE A 417 -18.99 4.90 0.40
CA ILE A 417 -19.13 5.14 -1.04
C ILE A 417 -17.98 6.00 -1.54
N ARG A 418 -17.35 5.55 -2.64
CA ARG A 418 -16.37 6.34 -3.40
C ARG A 418 -16.85 6.52 -4.83
N ARG A 419 -16.83 7.78 -5.30
CA ARG A 419 -17.16 8.14 -6.68
C ARG A 419 -16.01 8.90 -7.29
N VAL A 420 -15.46 8.37 -8.37
CA VAL A 420 -14.33 8.98 -9.08
C VAL A 420 -14.63 9.16 -10.55
N LYS A 421 -13.96 10.11 -11.19
CA LYS A 421 -14.03 10.33 -12.62
C LYS A 421 -13.32 9.21 -13.38
N VAL A 422 -13.86 8.80 -14.51
CA VAL A 422 -13.14 7.90 -15.43
C VAL A 422 -11.99 8.66 -16.06
N LYS A 423 -10.77 8.25 -15.79
CA LYS A 423 -9.54 8.92 -16.27
C LYS A 423 -9.28 8.74 -17.75
N SER A 424 -9.78 7.66 -18.32
CA SER A 424 -9.64 7.35 -19.75
C SER A 424 -10.98 6.89 -20.33
N PRO A 425 -11.84 7.81 -20.80
CA PRO A 425 -13.11 7.47 -21.41
C PRO A 425 -12.91 6.47 -22.55
N CYS A 426 -13.61 5.35 -22.51
CA CYS A 426 -13.49 4.28 -23.47
C CYS A 426 -14.86 3.76 -23.93
N LYS A 427 -14.90 3.18 -25.13
CA LYS A 427 -16.09 2.50 -25.66
C LYS A 427 -16.19 1.05 -25.21
N LYS A 428 -15.12 0.50 -24.67
CA LYS A 428 -15.02 -0.87 -24.17
C LYS A 428 -14.43 -0.83 -22.78
N TRP A 429 -14.96 -1.65 -21.90
CA TRP A 429 -14.52 -1.74 -20.52
C TRP A 429 -13.92 -3.11 -20.27
N LYS A 430 -12.75 -3.15 -19.67
CA LYS A 430 -12.12 -4.38 -19.20
C LYS A 430 -11.81 -4.21 -17.74
N LEU A 431 -12.34 -5.11 -16.94
CA LEU A 431 -12.13 -5.15 -15.49
C LEU A 431 -11.48 -6.48 -15.15
N ARG A 432 -10.34 -6.46 -14.45
CA ARG A 432 -9.80 -7.62 -13.74
C ARG A 432 -10.09 -7.40 -12.27
N ILE A 433 -10.79 -8.33 -11.66
CA ILE A 433 -11.27 -8.25 -10.27
C ILE A 433 -10.61 -9.39 -9.50
N ILE A 434 -9.80 -9.04 -8.52
CA ILE A 434 -9.20 -9.98 -7.58
C ILE A 434 -10.00 -9.90 -6.28
N LEU A 435 -10.59 -11.02 -5.87
CA LEU A 435 -11.26 -11.15 -4.58
C LEU A 435 -10.45 -12.03 -3.65
N ASP A 436 -10.35 -11.60 -2.41
CA ASP A 436 -9.99 -12.45 -1.28
C ASP A 436 -11.10 -12.39 -0.22
N LYS A 437 -11.00 -13.16 0.83
CA LYS A 437 -12.05 -13.30 1.83
C LYS A 437 -12.65 -11.97 2.31
N TYR A 438 -11.81 -10.92 2.37
CA TYR A 438 -12.16 -9.63 2.96
C TYR A 438 -11.83 -8.43 2.09
N SER A 439 -11.49 -8.63 0.82
CA SER A 439 -11.06 -7.56 -0.07
C SER A 439 -11.48 -7.75 -1.52
N MET A 440 -11.56 -6.63 -2.23
CA MET A 440 -11.70 -6.54 -3.67
C MET A 440 -10.68 -5.55 -4.24
N GLU A 441 -9.91 -5.98 -5.22
CA GLU A 441 -9.06 -5.11 -6.03
C GLU A 441 -9.53 -5.15 -7.48
N VAL A 442 -9.83 -3.99 -8.08
CA VAL A 442 -10.31 -3.88 -9.46
C VAL A 442 -9.30 -3.11 -10.29
N PHE A 443 -8.83 -3.73 -11.36
CA PHE A 443 -7.92 -3.17 -12.34
C PHE A 443 -8.71 -2.84 -13.60
N LEU A 444 -8.96 -1.56 -13.83
CA LEU A 444 -9.77 -1.08 -14.93
C LEU A 444 -8.90 -0.78 -16.15
N ASN A 445 -9.29 -1.29 -17.33
CA ASN A 445 -8.64 -1.02 -18.62
C ASN A 445 -7.12 -1.26 -18.58
N ASP A 446 -6.73 -2.48 -18.22
CA ASP A 446 -5.34 -2.91 -18.06
C ASP A 446 -4.55 -2.09 -17.02
N GLY A 447 -5.25 -1.68 -15.94
CA GLY A 447 -4.64 -0.98 -14.81
C GLY A 447 -4.43 0.52 -14.97
N GLN A 448 -5.16 1.16 -15.88
CA GLN A 448 -5.17 2.62 -16.02
C GLN A 448 -5.80 3.32 -14.81
N GLN A 449 -6.75 2.66 -14.14
CA GLN A 449 -7.28 3.01 -12.82
C GLN A 449 -7.40 1.74 -11.98
N VAL A 450 -7.09 1.86 -10.71
CA VAL A 450 -7.14 0.73 -9.78
C VAL A 450 -7.91 1.14 -8.54
N PHE A 451 -8.64 0.18 -7.97
CA PHE A 451 -9.52 0.40 -6.84
C PHE A 451 -9.36 -0.71 -5.83
N SER A 452 -9.01 -0.36 -4.60
CA SER A 452 -8.90 -1.28 -3.48
C SER A 452 -9.96 -1.00 -2.44
N THR A 453 -10.63 -2.03 -1.97
CA THR A 453 -11.60 -1.91 -0.89
C THR A 453 -11.67 -3.16 -0.03
N THR A 454 -11.92 -2.99 1.26
CA THR A 454 -12.16 -4.06 2.21
C THR A 454 -13.64 -4.19 2.51
N PHE A 455 -14.05 -5.40 2.87
CA PHE A 455 -15.39 -5.72 3.33
C PHE A 455 -15.34 -6.92 4.31
N TYR A 456 -16.29 -6.99 5.23
CA TYR A 456 -16.27 -7.99 6.30
C TYR A 456 -17.63 -8.68 6.46
N THR A 457 -18.16 -9.20 5.35
CA THR A 457 -19.39 -10.01 5.35
C THR A 457 -19.08 -11.44 5.78
N SER A 458 -20.14 -12.19 6.15
CA SER A 458 -20.02 -13.65 6.27
C SER A 458 -19.44 -14.26 5.00
N LEU A 459 -18.56 -15.25 5.13
CA LEU A 459 -17.96 -15.96 4.00
C LEU A 459 -18.99 -16.75 3.17
N GLU A 460 -20.19 -17.02 3.72
CA GLU A 460 -21.32 -17.62 3.01
C GLU A 460 -21.94 -16.65 1.98
N ALA A 461 -21.68 -15.35 2.10
CA ALA A 461 -22.04 -14.35 1.09
C ALA A 461 -21.08 -14.46 -0.10
N ASP A 462 -21.19 -15.53 -0.90
CA ASP A 462 -20.28 -15.89 -1.98
C ASP A 462 -20.82 -15.63 -3.39
N GLN A 463 -22.05 -15.13 -3.50
CA GLN A 463 -22.67 -14.88 -4.80
C GLN A 463 -22.11 -13.65 -5.49
N ILE A 464 -22.13 -13.70 -6.83
CA ILE A 464 -21.80 -12.57 -7.71
C ILE A 464 -22.98 -12.36 -8.66
N SER A 465 -23.40 -11.11 -8.82
CA SER A 465 -24.42 -10.73 -9.79
C SER A 465 -24.00 -9.54 -10.64
N PHE A 466 -24.63 -9.44 -11.81
CA PHE A 466 -24.43 -8.37 -12.77
C PHE A 466 -25.76 -7.67 -13.02
N ALA A 467 -25.78 -6.35 -12.90
CA ALA A 467 -26.96 -5.54 -13.17
C ALA A 467 -26.65 -4.50 -14.25
N CYS A 468 -27.60 -4.27 -15.15
CA CYS A 468 -27.44 -3.35 -16.27
C CYS A 468 -28.72 -2.52 -16.48
N ASP A 469 -28.60 -1.19 -16.34
CA ASP A 469 -29.64 -0.25 -16.77
C ASP A 469 -29.44 0.04 -18.28
N GLY A 470 -30.15 -0.74 -19.08
CA GLY A 470 -29.99 -0.85 -20.51
C GLY A 470 -29.61 -2.26 -20.92
N LYS A 471 -28.66 -2.38 -21.84
CA LYS A 471 -28.19 -3.66 -22.38
C LYS A 471 -26.68 -3.64 -22.55
N ALA A 472 -25.98 -4.66 -22.04
CA ALA A 472 -24.56 -4.88 -22.24
C ALA A 472 -24.29 -6.27 -22.82
N ILE A 473 -23.22 -6.37 -23.62
CA ILE A 473 -22.69 -7.66 -24.09
C ILE A 473 -21.36 -7.87 -23.40
N VAL A 474 -21.23 -8.96 -22.65
CA VAL A 474 -20.05 -9.23 -21.82
C VAL A 474 -19.36 -10.54 -22.19
N ASN A 475 -18.04 -10.56 -22.03
CA ASN A 475 -17.25 -11.77 -21.89
C ASN A 475 -16.82 -11.88 -20.43
N LEU A 476 -16.88 -13.08 -19.87
CA LEU A 476 -16.53 -13.36 -18.49
C LEU A 476 -15.53 -14.50 -18.46
N GLU A 477 -14.48 -14.36 -17.67
CA GLU A 477 -13.56 -15.43 -17.35
C GLU A 477 -13.23 -15.37 -15.85
N LYS A 478 -13.33 -16.50 -15.16
CA LYS A 478 -13.14 -16.57 -13.71
C LYS A 478 -12.34 -17.80 -13.35
N TYR A 479 -11.39 -17.65 -12.46
CA TYR A 479 -10.63 -18.73 -11.83
C TYR A 479 -10.77 -18.64 -10.31
N ASP A 480 -10.85 -19.77 -9.63
CA ASP A 480 -10.59 -19.83 -8.20
C ASP A 480 -9.09 -19.65 -7.95
N ILE A 481 -8.70 -18.93 -6.92
CA ILE A 481 -7.32 -18.83 -6.46
C ILE A 481 -7.16 -19.81 -5.28
N VAL A 482 -6.23 -20.77 -5.42
CA VAL A 482 -5.97 -21.78 -4.39
C VAL A 482 -4.49 -21.72 -4.02
N VAL A 483 -4.19 -21.04 -2.90
CA VAL A 483 -2.86 -20.96 -2.29
C VAL A 483 -2.80 -22.01 -1.17
N ALA A 484 -1.97 -23.04 -1.37
CA ALA A 484 -1.86 -24.19 -0.46
C ALA A 484 -0.92 -23.90 0.73
#